data_b392c1d5fc139bcf38b668d2537cf77d
#
_entry.id   b392c1d5fc139bcf38b668d2537cf77d
#
_cell.length_a   1.000
_cell.length_b   1.000
_cell.length_c   1.000
_cell.angle_alpha   90.00
_cell.angle_beta   90.00
_cell.angle_gamma   90.00
#
_symmetry.space_group_name_H-M   'P 1'
#
loop_
_entity.id
_entity.type
_entity.pdbx_description
1 polymer ?
#
loop_
_entity_poly.entity_id
_entity_poly.type
_entity_poly.pdbx_seq_one_letter_code
_entity_poly.pdbx_strand_id
1 'polypeptide(L)'
;VRYSNQAQPKKQVAAKPQNGAFALRFSALYVGFFFVAAYLNRISWMVLLIYFLLSVVTFCVYGWDKSAARAGRWRVAETSLHFLSLAGGWPGALAAQRLLRHKSSKRQFLIVFWATVLLNVAAAMYLVWNGDASVINRFLDRILPIVT
;
A
#
# COMPACT_ATOMS: atom_id res chain seq x y z
N VAL A 1 -39.35 43.46 -2.17
CA VAL A 1 -39.48 42.00 -1.91
C VAL A 1 -38.14 41.38 -2.25
N ARG A 2 -37.31 41.06 -1.20
CA ARG A 2 -36.02 40.39 -1.40
C ARG A 2 -36.26 38.87 -1.34
N TYR A 3 -36.14 38.19 -2.46
CA TYR A 3 -36.04 36.73 -2.47
C TYR A 3 -34.63 36.32 -2.00
N SER A 4 -34.54 35.83 -0.77
CA SER A 4 -33.34 35.18 -0.26
C SER A 4 -33.22 33.79 -0.93
N ASN A 5 -32.33 33.68 -1.89
CA ASN A 5 -31.98 32.41 -2.53
C ASN A 5 -31.12 31.61 -1.53
N GLN A 6 -31.76 30.86 -0.65
CA GLN A 6 -31.08 29.92 0.25
C GLN A 6 -30.62 28.75 -0.60
N ALA A 7 -29.32 28.74 -0.99
CA ALA A 7 -28.69 27.63 -1.59
C ALA A 7 -28.77 26.42 -0.63
N GLN A 8 -29.58 25.43 -0.99
CA GLN A 8 -29.68 24.19 -0.23
C GLN A 8 -28.30 23.54 -0.16
N PRO A 9 -27.84 23.07 1.01
CA PRO A 9 -26.59 22.34 1.12
C PRO A 9 -26.70 21.06 0.27
N LYS A 10 -25.81 20.91 -0.72
CA LYS A 10 -25.69 19.69 -1.51
C LYS A 10 -25.50 18.52 -0.55
N LYS A 11 -26.51 17.62 -0.46
CA LYS A 11 -26.40 16.35 0.23
C LYS A 11 -25.14 15.64 -0.30
N GLN A 12 -24.09 15.61 0.51
CA GLN A 12 -22.94 14.74 0.23
C GLN A 12 -23.47 13.31 0.26
N VAL A 13 -23.57 12.70 -0.91
CA VAL A 13 -23.88 11.28 -1.04
C VAL A 13 -22.72 10.56 -0.36
N ALA A 14 -22.99 10.04 0.84
CA ALA A 14 -22.02 9.24 1.58
C ALA A 14 -21.59 8.07 0.69
N ALA A 15 -20.33 8.08 0.28
CA ALA A 15 -19.78 6.99 -0.52
C ALA A 15 -19.96 5.69 0.25
N LYS A 16 -20.65 4.73 -0.39
CA LYS A 16 -20.90 3.39 0.16
C LYS A 16 -19.59 2.81 0.68
N PRO A 17 -19.52 2.30 1.92
CA PRO A 17 -18.28 1.76 2.46
C PRO A 17 -17.81 0.65 1.53
N GLN A 18 -16.67 0.84 0.89
CA GLN A 18 -16.07 -0.19 0.05
C GLN A 18 -15.89 -1.44 0.90
N ASN A 19 -16.26 -2.61 0.33
CA ASN A 19 -16.21 -3.93 0.99
C ASN A 19 -14.79 -4.21 1.49
N GLY A 20 -14.53 -3.69 2.63
CA GLY A 20 -13.20 -3.66 3.18
C GLY A 20 -12.70 -5.05 3.59
N ALA A 21 -13.56 -6.06 3.68
CA ALA A 21 -13.17 -7.45 3.84
C ALA A 21 -12.38 -7.96 2.62
N PHE A 22 -12.72 -7.50 1.40
CA PHE A 22 -12.02 -7.87 0.17
C PHE A 22 -10.54 -7.45 0.20
N ALA A 23 -10.27 -6.20 0.53
CA ALA A 23 -8.90 -5.67 0.55
C ALA A 23 -7.99 -6.40 1.56
N LEU A 24 -8.52 -6.74 2.74
CA LEU A 24 -7.76 -7.50 3.74
C LEU A 24 -7.53 -8.96 3.32
N ARG A 25 -8.56 -9.60 2.76
CA ARG A 25 -8.42 -10.96 2.23
C ARG A 25 -7.40 -11.01 1.10
N PHE A 26 -7.44 -10.03 0.20
CA PHE A 26 -6.48 -9.90 -0.89
C PHE A 26 -5.05 -9.72 -0.36
N SER A 27 -4.83 -8.83 0.64
CA SER A 27 -3.52 -8.68 1.28
C SER A 27 -3.04 -9.96 1.96
N ALA A 28 -3.93 -10.67 2.65
CA ALA A 28 -3.57 -11.91 3.34
C ALA A 28 -3.19 -13.02 2.33
N LEU A 29 -3.95 -13.15 1.24
CA LEU A 29 -3.63 -14.09 0.16
C LEU A 29 -2.29 -13.77 -0.51
N TYR A 30 -2.01 -12.49 -0.73
CA TYR A 30 -0.74 -12.06 -1.30
C TYR A 30 0.44 -12.38 -0.38
N VAL A 31 0.32 -12.07 0.90
CA VAL A 31 1.35 -12.41 1.90
C VAL A 31 1.54 -13.92 1.96
N GLY A 32 0.46 -14.69 1.99
CA GLY A 32 0.52 -16.16 1.95
C GLY A 32 1.21 -16.70 0.70
N PHE A 33 0.92 -16.12 -0.47
CA PHE A 33 1.58 -16.47 -1.73
C PHE A 33 3.11 -16.25 -1.65
N PHE A 34 3.54 -15.13 -1.09
CA PHE A 34 4.96 -14.85 -0.92
C PHE A 34 5.65 -15.80 0.07
N PHE A 35 4.95 -16.17 1.15
CA PHE A 35 5.45 -17.19 2.08
C PHE A 35 5.67 -18.53 1.40
N VAL A 36 4.69 -18.98 0.60
CA VAL A 36 4.82 -20.23 -0.16
C VAL A 36 5.95 -20.13 -1.18
N ALA A 37 6.06 -19.00 -1.90
CA ALA A 37 7.12 -18.78 -2.87
C ALA A 37 8.52 -18.81 -2.22
N ALA A 38 8.67 -18.23 -1.03
CA ALA A 38 9.92 -18.29 -0.27
C ALA A 38 10.22 -19.71 0.24
N TYR A 39 9.21 -20.42 0.73
CA TYR A 39 9.34 -21.81 1.17
C TYR A 39 9.78 -22.74 0.02
N LEU A 40 9.28 -22.47 -1.18
CA LEU A 40 9.68 -23.19 -2.40
C LEU A 40 10.99 -22.68 -3.02
N ASN A 41 11.74 -21.83 -2.33
CA ASN A 41 13.00 -21.22 -2.79
C ASN A 41 12.88 -20.46 -4.13
N ARG A 42 11.68 -19.96 -4.47
CA ARG A 42 11.45 -19.13 -5.66
C ARG A 42 11.84 -17.67 -5.45
N ILE A 43 11.82 -17.21 -4.20
CA ILE A 43 12.25 -15.88 -3.80
C ILE A 43 13.05 -15.95 -2.49
N SER A 44 13.93 -14.99 -2.28
CA SER A 44 14.68 -14.88 -1.03
C SER A 44 13.79 -14.44 0.13
N TRP A 45 14.04 -14.95 1.34
CA TRP A 45 13.41 -14.49 2.58
C TRP A 45 13.66 -13.00 2.86
N MET A 46 14.78 -12.46 2.35
CA MET A 46 15.08 -11.02 2.40
C MET A 46 13.99 -10.18 1.72
N VAL A 47 13.43 -10.66 0.61
CA VAL A 47 12.32 -9.95 -0.09
C VAL A 47 11.12 -9.83 0.82
N LEU A 48 10.75 -10.90 1.52
CA LEU A 48 9.68 -10.86 2.53
C LEU A 48 9.94 -9.83 3.63
N LEU A 49 11.18 -9.81 4.14
CA LEU A 49 11.57 -8.86 5.18
C LEU A 49 11.45 -7.41 4.69
N ILE A 50 11.93 -7.13 3.47
CA ILE A 50 11.85 -5.80 2.84
C ILE A 50 10.38 -5.38 2.68
N TYR A 51 9.52 -6.25 2.16
CA TYR A 51 8.08 -5.97 2.02
C TYR A 51 7.40 -5.72 3.36
N PHE A 52 7.77 -6.48 4.39
CA PHE A 52 7.26 -6.27 5.74
C PHE A 52 7.69 -4.92 6.30
N LEU A 53 8.97 -4.57 6.22
CA LEU A 53 9.49 -3.28 6.67
C LEU A 53 8.85 -2.11 5.93
N LEU A 54 8.74 -2.19 4.60
CA LEU A 54 8.06 -1.17 3.79
C LEU A 54 6.58 -1.04 4.16
N SER A 55 5.90 -2.16 4.47
CA SER A 55 4.51 -2.12 4.93
C SER A 55 4.36 -1.41 6.27
N VAL A 56 5.26 -1.67 7.22
CA VAL A 56 5.27 -0.98 8.52
C VAL A 56 5.54 0.51 8.34
N VAL A 57 6.57 0.88 7.58
CA VAL A 57 6.89 2.28 7.28
C VAL A 57 5.70 2.98 6.63
N THR A 58 5.10 2.36 5.62
CA THR A 58 3.94 2.92 4.92
C THR A 58 2.77 3.12 5.88
N PHE A 59 2.47 2.14 6.72
CA PHE A 59 1.42 2.27 7.75
C PHE A 59 1.68 3.47 8.67
N CYS A 60 2.90 3.62 9.15
CA CYS A 60 3.31 4.74 10.02
C CYS A 60 3.15 6.09 9.30
N VAL A 61 3.58 6.19 8.03
CA VAL A 61 3.46 7.42 7.23
C VAL A 61 1.99 7.81 7.02
N TYR A 62 1.10 6.85 6.76
CA TYR A 62 -0.35 7.11 6.70
C TYR A 62 -0.92 7.57 8.06
N GLY A 63 -0.44 6.99 9.16
CA GLY A 63 -0.81 7.41 10.52
C GLY A 63 -0.38 8.84 10.80
N TRP A 64 0.84 9.17 10.41
CA TRP A 64 1.38 10.53 10.51
C TRP A 64 0.57 11.53 9.67
N ASP A 65 0.30 11.23 8.40
CA ASP A 65 -0.51 12.10 7.52
C ASP A 65 -1.90 12.35 8.12
N LYS A 66 -2.55 11.31 8.67
CA LYS A 66 -3.84 11.47 9.36
C LYS A 66 -3.74 12.38 10.59
N SER A 67 -2.71 12.19 11.41
CA SER A 67 -2.48 13.01 12.61
C SER A 67 -2.20 14.47 12.23
N ALA A 68 -1.34 14.69 11.22
CA ALA A 68 -1.05 16.02 10.69
C ALA A 68 -2.30 16.71 10.15
N ALA A 69 -3.15 15.98 9.42
CA ALA A 69 -4.41 16.51 8.90
C ALA A 69 -5.38 16.96 10.02
N ARG A 70 -5.43 16.22 11.15
CA ARG A 70 -6.25 16.59 12.31
C ARG A 70 -5.71 17.79 13.06
N ALA A 71 -4.39 17.94 13.10
CA ALA A 71 -3.72 19.02 13.81
C ALA A 71 -3.52 20.28 12.95
N GLY A 72 -4.06 20.34 11.71
CA GLY A 72 -3.86 21.45 10.79
C GLY A 72 -2.39 21.65 10.37
N ARG A 73 -1.54 20.65 10.52
CA ARG A 73 -0.13 20.70 10.16
C ARG A 73 0.11 20.29 8.71
N TRP A 74 1.34 20.46 8.24
CA TRP A 74 1.76 20.06 6.91
C TRP A 74 1.52 18.57 6.68
N ARG A 75 0.90 18.23 5.54
CA ARG A 75 0.48 16.87 5.19
C ARG A 75 1.49 16.22 4.25
N VAL A 76 1.55 14.89 4.28
CA VAL A 76 2.35 14.12 3.32
C VAL A 76 1.74 14.21 1.93
N ALA A 77 2.58 14.42 0.90
CA ALA A 77 2.12 14.44 -0.47
C ALA A 77 1.52 13.09 -0.88
N GLU A 78 0.43 13.10 -1.65
CA GLU A 78 -0.23 11.87 -2.12
C GLU A 78 0.71 11.03 -3.00
N THR A 79 1.59 11.69 -3.78
CA THR A 79 2.63 11.03 -4.58
C THR A 79 3.59 10.20 -3.74
N SER A 80 4.01 10.68 -2.56
CA SER A 80 4.86 9.93 -1.64
C SER A 80 4.18 8.67 -1.12
N LEU A 81 2.87 8.74 -0.84
CA LEU A 81 2.08 7.59 -0.41
C LEU A 81 1.94 6.54 -1.52
N HIS A 82 1.77 6.98 -2.77
CA HIS A 82 1.73 6.09 -3.92
C HIS A 82 3.10 5.46 -4.19
N PHE A 83 4.19 6.23 -4.05
CA PHE A 83 5.54 5.71 -4.21
C PHE A 83 5.85 4.62 -3.18
N LEU A 84 5.53 4.83 -1.91
CA LEU A 84 5.68 3.81 -0.86
C LEU A 84 4.86 2.55 -1.17
N SER A 85 3.65 2.73 -1.69
CA SER A 85 2.80 1.61 -2.10
C SER A 85 3.41 0.84 -3.27
N LEU A 86 3.96 1.55 -4.27
CA LEU A 86 4.63 0.95 -5.43
C LEU A 86 5.90 0.21 -5.04
N ALA A 87 6.66 0.72 -4.07
CA ALA A 87 7.88 0.09 -3.57
C ALA A 87 7.64 -1.25 -2.84
N GLY A 88 6.38 -1.60 -2.54
CA GLY A 88 6.01 -2.85 -1.85
C GLY A 88 5.25 -2.64 -0.54
N GLY A 89 5.10 -1.39 -0.08
CA GLY A 89 4.40 -1.05 1.17
C GLY A 89 2.87 -1.04 1.07
N TRP A 90 2.28 -1.46 -0.07
CA TRP A 90 0.83 -1.41 -0.27
C TRP A 90 0.00 -2.24 0.73
N PRO A 91 0.47 -3.39 1.30
CA PRO A 91 -0.27 -4.08 2.34
C PRO A 91 -0.43 -3.21 3.61
N GLY A 92 0.64 -2.49 3.99
CA GLY A 92 0.62 -1.52 5.07
C GLY A 92 -0.30 -0.33 4.76
N ALA A 93 -0.32 0.17 3.51
CA ALA A 93 -1.24 1.22 3.08
C ALA A 93 -2.70 0.77 3.18
N LEU A 94 -3.04 -0.45 2.75
CA LEU A 94 -4.40 -1.00 2.89
C LEU A 94 -4.82 -1.14 4.35
N ALA A 95 -3.92 -1.64 5.21
CA ALA A 95 -4.17 -1.71 6.64
C ALA A 95 -4.44 -0.31 7.23
N ALA A 96 -3.62 0.69 6.86
CA ALA A 96 -3.79 2.07 7.31
C ALA A 96 -5.09 2.69 6.81
N GLN A 97 -5.43 2.54 5.54
CA GLN A 97 -6.68 3.05 4.98
C GLN A 97 -7.90 2.52 5.74
N ARG A 98 -7.83 1.27 6.19
CA ARG A 98 -8.91 0.64 6.93
C ARG A 98 -8.93 1.03 8.41
N LEU A 99 -7.85 0.73 9.13
CA LEU A 99 -7.77 0.94 10.57
C LEU A 99 -7.86 2.42 10.92
N LEU A 100 -7.24 3.25 10.10
CA LEU A 100 -7.22 4.69 10.32
C LEU A 100 -8.38 5.41 9.63
N ARG A 101 -9.18 4.75 8.77
CA ARG A 101 -10.25 5.36 7.96
C ARG A 101 -9.76 6.61 7.23
N HIS A 102 -8.57 6.53 6.61
CA HIS A 102 -7.89 7.67 6.00
C HIS A 102 -7.71 7.47 4.50
N LYS A 103 -8.05 8.50 3.70
CA LYS A 103 -7.97 8.51 2.21
C LYS A 103 -8.74 7.38 1.50
N SER A 104 -9.66 6.72 2.18
CA SER A 104 -10.48 5.63 1.63
C SER A 104 -11.66 6.10 0.77
N SER A 105 -11.92 7.42 0.69
CA SER A 105 -13.07 7.99 -0.02
C SER A 105 -12.70 8.80 -1.27
N LYS A 106 -11.45 9.21 -1.45
CA LYS A 106 -11.01 10.00 -2.62
C LYS A 106 -10.81 9.07 -3.81
N ARG A 107 -11.75 9.10 -4.77
CA ARG A 107 -11.77 8.20 -5.93
C ARG A 107 -10.47 8.23 -6.74
N GLN A 108 -9.94 9.41 -7.04
CA GLN A 108 -8.68 9.56 -7.79
C GLN A 108 -7.51 8.89 -7.07
N PHE A 109 -7.39 9.10 -5.76
CA PHE A 109 -6.37 8.45 -4.94
C PHE A 109 -6.48 6.93 -5.01
N LEU A 110 -7.69 6.37 -4.91
CA LEU A 110 -7.91 4.92 -4.96
C LEU A 110 -7.58 4.33 -6.32
N ILE A 111 -7.88 5.01 -7.42
CA ILE A 111 -7.53 4.54 -8.77
C ILE A 111 -6.02 4.42 -8.92
N VAL A 112 -5.26 5.45 -8.57
CA VAL A 112 -3.80 5.43 -8.65
C VAL A 112 -3.23 4.39 -7.68
N PHE A 113 -3.76 4.30 -6.47
CA PHE A 113 -3.35 3.29 -5.49
C PHE A 113 -3.52 1.86 -6.03
N TRP A 114 -4.69 1.52 -6.58
CA TRP A 114 -4.91 0.18 -7.15
C TRP A 114 -4.06 -0.09 -8.39
N ALA A 115 -3.76 0.93 -9.20
CA ALA A 115 -2.82 0.80 -10.31
C ALA A 115 -1.41 0.46 -9.81
N THR A 116 -0.93 1.11 -8.74
CA THR A 116 0.37 0.77 -8.13
C THR A 116 0.39 -0.63 -7.54
N VAL A 117 -0.71 -1.08 -6.91
CA VAL A 117 -0.85 -2.45 -6.40
C VAL A 117 -0.77 -3.47 -7.54
N LEU A 118 -1.51 -3.25 -8.63
CA LEU A 118 -1.51 -4.15 -9.79
C LEU A 118 -0.12 -4.26 -10.42
N LEU A 119 0.57 -3.14 -10.61
CA LEU A 119 1.95 -3.10 -11.10
C LEU A 119 2.90 -3.89 -10.19
N ASN A 120 2.80 -3.68 -8.88
CA ASN A 120 3.63 -4.37 -7.91
C ASN A 120 3.35 -5.89 -7.91
N VAL A 121 2.09 -6.30 -7.93
CA VAL A 121 1.69 -7.71 -8.00
C VAL A 121 2.19 -8.35 -9.30
N ALA A 122 2.03 -7.68 -10.45
CA ALA A 122 2.51 -8.18 -11.74
C ALA A 122 4.03 -8.35 -11.76
N ALA A 123 4.78 -7.36 -11.25
CA ALA A 123 6.24 -7.44 -11.12
C ALA A 123 6.66 -8.59 -10.20
N ALA A 124 5.99 -8.76 -9.06
CA ALA A 124 6.25 -9.84 -8.12
C ALA A 124 5.97 -11.22 -8.73
N MET A 125 4.85 -11.38 -9.44
CA MET A 125 4.52 -12.62 -10.14
C MET A 125 5.55 -12.94 -11.24
N TYR A 126 5.99 -11.93 -12.00
CA TYR A 126 7.02 -12.08 -13.00
C TYR A 126 8.33 -12.55 -12.37
N LEU A 127 8.75 -11.96 -11.24
CA LEU A 127 9.95 -12.37 -10.51
C LEU A 127 9.85 -13.80 -9.98
N VAL A 128 8.70 -14.20 -9.43
CA VAL A 128 8.49 -15.58 -8.95
C VAL A 128 8.49 -16.59 -10.10
N TRP A 129 7.94 -16.22 -11.25
CA TRP A 129 7.84 -17.09 -12.42
C TRP A 129 9.21 -17.31 -13.10
N ASN A 130 9.94 -16.20 -13.32
CA ASN A 130 11.25 -16.22 -13.99
C ASN A 130 12.43 -16.29 -13.00
N GLY A 131 12.12 -16.14 -11.70
CA GLY A 131 13.13 -15.95 -10.66
C GLY A 131 13.87 -17.24 -10.35
N ASP A 132 15.12 -17.26 -10.77
CA ASP A 132 16.13 -18.01 -10.06
C ASP A 132 16.45 -17.21 -8.79
N ALA A 133 16.07 -17.72 -7.61
CA ALA A 133 16.38 -17.07 -6.32
C ALA A 133 17.89 -16.76 -6.22
N SER A 134 18.72 -17.49 -6.96
CA SER A 134 20.15 -17.28 -7.07
C SER A 134 20.56 -15.89 -7.60
N VAL A 135 19.77 -15.26 -8.45
CA VAL A 135 20.08 -13.92 -9.00
C VAL A 135 19.90 -12.86 -7.92
N ILE A 136 18.79 -12.93 -7.19
CA ILE A 136 18.49 -12.01 -6.08
C ILE A 136 19.48 -12.21 -4.94
N ASN A 137 19.77 -13.47 -4.59
CA ASN A 137 20.75 -13.78 -3.56
C ASN A 137 22.14 -13.26 -3.94
N ARG A 138 22.61 -13.49 -5.15
CA ARG A 138 23.91 -12.94 -5.64
C ARG A 138 23.95 -11.41 -5.62
N PHE A 139 22.84 -10.74 -5.91
CA PHE A 139 22.76 -9.28 -5.84
C PHE A 139 22.81 -8.80 -4.38
N LEU A 140 22.09 -9.46 -3.48
CA LEU A 140 22.07 -9.17 -2.05
C LEU A 140 23.43 -9.44 -1.40
N ASP A 141 24.08 -10.58 -1.72
CA ASP A 141 25.42 -10.92 -1.24
C ASP A 141 26.49 -9.91 -1.68
N ARG A 142 26.27 -9.27 -2.85
CA ARG A 142 27.16 -8.21 -3.34
C ARG A 142 26.98 -6.87 -2.63
N ILE A 143 25.74 -6.56 -2.17
CA ILE A 143 25.42 -5.29 -1.50
C ILE A 143 25.59 -5.40 0.01
N LEU A 144 25.34 -6.57 0.59
CA LEU A 144 25.36 -6.81 2.04
C LEU A 144 26.43 -7.83 2.43
N PRO A 145 27.73 -7.57 2.15
CA PRO A 145 28.82 -8.52 2.49
C PRO A 145 29.03 -8.71 3.99
N ILE A 146 28.19 -8.13 4.84
CA ILE A 146 28.36 -8.11 6.31
C ILE A 146 27.44 -9.13 7.04
N VAL A 147 26.57 -9.85 6.31
CA VAL A 147 25.56 -10.74 6.95
C VAL A 147 25.86 -12.23 6.69
N THR A 148 26.92 -12.54 6.01
CA THR A 148 27.52 -13.88 5.93
C THR A 148 28.84 -13.89 6.67
#